data_b449d0b1288113eb1a9c6a53edec7003
#
_entry.id   b449d0b1288113eb1a9c6a53edec7003
#
_cell.length_a   1.000
_cell.length_b   1.000
_cell.length_c   1.000
_cell.angle_alpha   90.00
_cell.angle_beta   90.00
_cell.angle_gamma   90.00
#
_symmetry.space_group_name_H-M   'P 1'
#
loop_
_entity.id
_entity.type
_entity.pdbx_description
1 polymer ?
#
loop_
_entity_poly.entity_id
_entity_poly.type
_entity_poly.pdbx_seq_one_letter_code
_entity_poly.pdbx_strand_id
1 'polypeptide(L)'
;AHGIIIEAKLDKGRGPVATVLVQNGTLRIGDTIVAGMAYGRIRAMVNERGERVKAAGPSTPVEVIGFGEVPDAGDELSAVDERLSRQVVEERREKQRAALIKSSAKVSLDDLFTKISEGEIKDLNLIIKADVQGSVEAVRQSLERLSNSEVRVHTIHGGVGAITENDVMLATTAGAIIIGFNVRPENNARDMALREGVDIRLYRIIYQAIEDVEKAMKGLLAPQYREVILGHAQVRNTFKVSGVGTVAGCYVTDGKVQRNASVRLLRDNVVVFE
;
A
#
# COMPACT_ATOMS: atom_id res chain seq x y z
N ALA A 1 -5.06 31.91 16.97
CA ALA A 1 -4.75 31.85 15.54
C ALA A 1 -5.29 30.56 14.97
N HIS A 2 -5.73 30.61 13.72
CA HIS A 2 -6.17 29.45 12.95
C HIS A 2 -5.42 29.40 11.61
N GLY A 3 -5.16 28.20 11.13
CA GLY A 3 -4.50 27.96 9.86
C GLY A 3 -4.74 26.55 9.36
N ILE A 4 -4.11 26.19 8.26
CA ILE A 4 -4.17 24.86 7.68
C ILE A 4 -2.75 24.32 7.43
N ILE A 5 -2.55 23.04 7.68
CA ILE A 5 -1.30 22.35 7.35
C ILE A 5 -1.27 22.08 5.85
N ILE A 6 -0.29 22.66 5.16
CA ILE A 6 -0.09 22.42 3.73
C ILE A 6 0.75 21.18 3.51
N GLU A 7 1.82 21.06 4.29
CA GLU A 7 2.80 19.99 4.17
C GLU A 7 3.41 19.71 5.55
N ALA A 8 3.75 18.45 5.82
CA ALA A 8 4.46 18.09 7.03
C ALA A 8 5.50 16.99 6.75
N LYS A 9 6.63 17.09 7.43
CA LYS A 9 7.78 16.19 7.27
C LYS A 9 8.51 15.95 8.59
N LEU A 10 9.27 14.88 8.63
CA LEU A 10 10.18 14.60 9.74
C LEU A 10 11.60 15.00 9.35
N ASP A 11 12.10 16.07 9.94
CA ASP A 11 13.48 16.53 9.75
C ASP A 11 14.42 15.89 10.78
N LYS A 12 15.57 15.34 10.35
CA LYS A 12 16.50 14.62 11.22
C LYS A 12 17.07 15.46 12.36
N GLY A 13 17.20 16.78 12.18
CA GLY A 13 17.76 17.69 13.17
C GLY A 13 16.73 18.48 13.95
N ARG A 14 15.61 18.83 13.32
CA ARG A 14 14.59 19.72 13.86
C ARG A 14 13.34 18.97 14.38
N GLY A 15 13.22 17.66 14.08
CA GLY A 15 12.06 16.84 14.41
C GLY A 15 10.87 17.09 13.47
N PRO A 16 9.64 16.93 13.95
CA PRO A 16 8.43 17.22 13.16
C PRO A 16 8.38 18.71 12.76
N VAL A 17 8.25 18.96 11.47
CA VAL A 17 8.18 20.28 10.85
C VAL A 17 6.95 20.33 9.96
N ALA A 18 6.14 21.38 10.08
CA ALA A 18 4.96 21.55 9.25
C ALA A 18 4.91 22.96 8.62
N THR A 19 4.56 23.02 7.35
CA THR A 19 4.26 24.27 6.66
C THR A 19 2.80 24.61 6.89
N VAL A 20 2.55 25.74 7.52
CA VAL A 20 1.23 26.24 7.91
C VAL A 20 0.90 27.49 7.10
N LEU A 21 -0.28 27.53 6.52
CA LEU A 21 -0.87 28.76 6.01
C LEU A 21 -1.78 29.34 7.09
N VAL A 22 -1.38 30.46 7.68
CA VAL A 22 -2.21 31.17 8.65
C VAL A 22 -3.42 31.79 7.95
N GLN A 23 -4.62 31.47 8.39
CA GLN A 23 -5.87 31.99 7.83
C GLN A 23 -6.46 33.12 8.65
N ASN A 24 -6.38 33.01 9.97
CA ASN A 24 -6.96 34.01 10.89
C ASN A 24 -6.12 34.16 12.16
N GLY A 25 -6.06 35.39 12.65
CA GLY A 25 -5.26 35.73 13.82
C GLY A 25 -3.75 35.79 13.54
N THR A 26 -2.95 35.80 14.60
CA THR A 26 -1.50 35.85 14.51
C THR A 26 -0.89 34.71 15.29
N LEU A 27 -0.10 33.89 14.63
CA LEU A 27 0.66 32.80 15.22
C LEU A 27 1.99 33.34 15.76
N ARG A 28 2.40 32.94 16.97
CA ARG A 28 3.60 33.43 17.64
C ARG A 28 4.47 32.30 18.18
N ILE A 29 5.75 32.55 18.29
CA ILE A 29 6.66 31.64 19.01
C ILE A 29 6.18 31.52 20.46
N GLY A 30 6.10 30.27 20.96
CA GLY A 30 5.61 29.96 22.30
C GLY A 30 4.13 29.58 22.37
N ASP A 31 3.35 29.83 21.32
CA ASP A 31 1.97 29.38 21.25
C ASP A 31 1.89 27.87 21.30
N THR A 32 0.89 27.36 22.02
CA THR A 32 0.54 25.93 21.97
C THR A 32 -0.43 25.72 20.82
N ILE A 33 -0.14 24.74 19.99
CA ILE A 33 -0.87 24.44 18.76
C ILE A 33 -1.35 23.01 18.73
N VAL A 34 -2.50 22.80 18.10
CA VAL A 34 -3.08 21.49 17.78
C VAL A 34 -3.38 21.46 16.29
N ALA A 35 -3.01 20.37 15.63
CA ALA A 35 -3.40 20.06 14.27
C ALA A 35 -3.71 18.56 14.16
N GLY A 36 -4.94 18.20 13.79
CA GLY A 36 -5.36 16.80 13.76
C GLY A 36 -5.14 16.08 15.08
N MET A 37 -4.25 15.08 15.06
CA MET A 37 -3.81 14.28 16.21
C MET A 37 -2.50 14.81 16.82
N ALA A 38 -1.82 15.73 16.14
CA ALA A 38 -0.56 16.30 16.60
C ALA A 38 -0.80 17.55 17.44
N TYR A 39 -0.05 17.71 18.52
CA TYR A 39 0.01 18.93 19.30
C TYR A 39 1.44 19.26 19.66
N GLY A 40 1.69 20.50 20.03
CA GLY A 40 2.99 20.93 20.44
C GLY A 40 3.05 22.40 20.80
N ARG A 41 4.28 22.88 21.12
CA ARG A 41 4.55 24.29 21.38
C ARG A 41 5.53 24.82 20.36
N ILE A 42 5.19 25.91 19.72
CA ILE A 42 6.03 26.54 18.69
C ILE A 42 7.37 26.93 19.30
N ARG A 43 8.45 26.31 18.84
CA ARG A 43 9.83 26.62 19.23
C ARG A 43 10.46 27.62 18.28
N ALA A 44 10.14 27.50 16.99
CA ALA A 44 10.64 28.41 15.96
C ALA A 44 9.67 28.42 14.78
N MET A 45 9.65 29.52 14.06
CA MET A 45 8.97 29.67 12.79
C MET A 45 9.96 30.23 11.77
N VAL A 46 9.82 29.76 10.51
CA VAL A 46 10.66 30.19 9.39
C VAL A 46 9.75 30.60 8.23
N ASN A 47 10.03 31.74 7.62
CA ASN A 47 9.28 32.21 6.46
C ASN A 47 9.72 31.52 5.15
N GLU A 48 9.08 31.87 4.05
CA GLU A 48 9.39 31.37 2.70
C GLU A 48 10.83 31.68 2.22
N ARG A 49 11.51 32.66 2.87
CA ARG A 49 12.90 33.04 2.56
C ARG A 49 13.94 32.32 3.40
N GLY A 50 13.49 31.43 4.32
CA GLY A 50 14.37 30.73 5.25
C GLY A 50 14.77 31.55 6.47
N GLU A 51 14.14 32.72 6.71
CA GLU A 51 14.45 33.60 7.84
C GLU A 51 13.55 33.25 9.05
N ARG A 52 14.12 33.34 10.24
CA ARG A 52 13.36 33.13 11.49
C ARG A 52 12.44 34.31 11.76
N VAL A 53 11.16 34.04 11.96
CA VAL A 53 10.15 35.05 12.28
C VAL A 53 9.55 34.78 13.66
N LYS A 54 9.19 35.84 14.38
CA LYS A 54 8.61 35.76 15.73
C LYS A 54 7.08 35.65 15.69
N ALA A 55 6.46 36.13 14.62
CA ALA A 55 5.01 36.12 14.44
C ALA A 55 4.66 35.98 12.96
N ALA A 56 3.52 35.39 12.66
CA ALA A 56 2.96 35.23 11.32
C ALA A 56 1.48 35.61 11.35
N GLY A 57 1.07 36.54 10.50
CA GLY A 57 -0.31 36.99 10.35
C GLY A 57 -1.07 36.22 9.29
N PRO A 58 -2.32 36.60 9.00
CA PRO A 58 -3.15 35.95 7.98
C PRO A 58 -2.49 36.01 6.59
N SER A 59 -2.80 34.95 5.80
CA SER A 59 -2.27 34.74 4.43
C SER A 59 -0.75 34.60 4.34
N THR A 60 -0.09 34.29 5.48
CA THR A 60 1.37 34.10 5.54
C THR A 60 1.68 32.61 5.69
N PRO A 61 2.41 32.00 4.73
CA PRO A 61 2.92 30.64 4.90
C PRO A 61 4.14 30.66 5.82
N VAL A 62 4.19 29.76 6.80
CA VAL A 62 5.34 29.61 7.71
C VAL A 62 5.63 28.15 7.99
N GLU A 63 6.91 27.81 8.01
CA GLU A 63 7.38 26.53 8.51
C GLU A 63 7.42 26.58 10.04
N VAL A 64 6.68 25.72 10.70
CA VAL A 64 6.54 25.67 12.16
C VAL A 64 7.29 24.45 12.69
N ILE A 65 8.13 24.69 13.70
CA ILE A 65 8.89 23.66 14.42
C ILE A 65 8.39 23.62 15.86
N GLY A 66 8.06 22.41 16.34
CA GLY A 66 7.65 22.25 17.74
C GLY A 66 6.47 21.29 17.96
N PHE A 67 5.96 20.65 16.93
CA PHE A 67 5.02 19.55 17.06
C PHE A 67 5.69 18.33 17.73
N GLY A 68 4.90 17.56 18.50
CA GLY A 68 5.34 16.30 19.07
C GLY A 68 5.33 15.15 18.06
N GLU A 69 4.42 15.21 17.10
CA GLU A 69 4.22 14.25 16.02
C GLU A 69 4.03 14.99 14.69
N VAL A 70 4.22 14.32 13.56
CA VAL A 70 3.99 14.91 12.25
C VAL A 70 2.48 15.01 12.02
N PRO A 71 1.90 16.21 11.82
CA PRO A 71 0.48 16.35 11.49
C PRO A 71 0.18 15.91 10.07
N ASP A 72 -1.09 15.65 9.77
CA ASP A 72 -1.53 15.33 8.42
C ASP A 72 -1.68 16.60 7.56
N ALA A 73 -1.38 16.47 6.27
CA ALA A 73 -1.64 17.53 5.31
C ALA A 73 -3.16 17.75 5.19
N GLY A 74 -3.59 19.04 5.23
CA GLY A 74 -5.00 19.40 5.26
C GLY A 74 -5.60 19.53 6.66
N ASP A 75 -4.88 19.17 7.71
CA ASP A 75 -5.34 19.38 9.09
C ASP A 75 -5.50 20.87 9.41
N GLU A 76 -6.58 21.18 10.13
CA GLU A 76 -6.79 22.50 10.70
C GLU A 76 -5.91 22.72 11.91
N LEU A 77 -5.07 23.75 11.85
CA LEU A 77 -4.27 24.18 12.99
C LEU A 77 -5.01 25.22 13.81
N SER A 78 -5.03 25.03 15.12
CA SER A 78 -5.56 25.99 16.10
C SER A 78 -4.53 26.26 17.19
N ALA A 79 -4.31 27.54 17.50
CA ALA A 79 -3.60 27.94 18.70
C ALA A 79 -4.56 27.95 19.89
N VAL A 80 -4.26 27.15 20.89
CA VAL A 80 -5.13 26.92 22.07
C VAL A 80 -4.28 26.83 23.34
N ASP A 81 -4.96 26.85 24.52
CA ASP A 81 -4.27 26.63 25.80
C ASP A 81 -3.72 25.21 25.92
N GLU A 82 -2.60 25.05 26.63
CA GLU A 82 -1.91 23.75 26.76
C GLU A 82 -2.79 22.64 27.37
N ARG A 83 -3.64 22.96 28.32
CA ARG A 83 -4.57 21.98 28.94
C ARG A 83 -5.60 21.51 27.91
N LEU A 84 -6.16 22.45 27.16
CA LEU A 84 -7.16 22.18 26.14
C LEU A 84 -6.58 21.36 24.99
N SER A 85 -5.33 21.63 24.60
CA SER A 85 -4.66 20.91 23.52
C SER A 85 -4.52 19.41 23.81
N ARG A 86 -4.10 19.06 25.02
CA ARG A 86 -3.97 17.65 25.44
C ARG A 86 -5.31 16.94 25.49
N GLN A 87 -6.33 17.60 26.06
CA GLN A 87 -7.67 17.04 26.15
C GLN A 87 -8.29 16.75 24.78
N VAL A 88 -8.20 17.71 23.85
CA VAL A 88 -8.72 17.56 22.48
C VAL A 88 -8.06 16.39 21.75
N VAL A 89 -6.73 16.29 21.86
CA VAL A 89 -6.00 15.18 21.18
C VAL A 89 -6.35 13.83 21.80
N GLU A 90 -6.45 13.74 23.15
CA GLU A 90 -6.84 12.51 23.83
C GLU A 90 -8.23 12.04 23.41
N GLU A 91 -9.22 12.93 23.40
CA GLU A 91 -10.58 12.62 22.94
C GLU A 91 -10.59 12.14 21.46
N ARG A 92 -9.79 12.77 20.59
CA ARG A 92 -9.68 12.35 19.18
C ARG A 92 -9.08 10.96 19.08
N ARG A 93 -8.00 10.68 19.84
CA ARG A 93 -7.35 9.36 19.89
C ARG A 93 -8.29 8.27 20.40
N GLU A 94 -9.05 8.55 21.45
CA GLU A 94 -10.05 7.61 21.99
C GLU A 94 -11.15 7.31 20.94
N LYS A 95 -11.67 8.34 20.28
CA LYS A 95 -12.67 8.17 19.21
C LYS A 95 -12.13 7.33 18.06
N GLN A 96 -10.88 7.57 17.64
CA GLN A 96 -10.24 6.80 16.57
C GLN A 96 -10.03 5.33 16.98
N ARG A 97 -9.55 5.07 18.21
CA ARG A 97 -9.42 3.70 18.76
C ARG A 97 -10.77 2.98 18.82
N ALA A 98 -11.81 3.67 19.32
CA ALA A 98 -13.15 3.10 19.38
C ALA A 98 -13.72 2.78 17.98
N ALA A 99 -13.44 3.61 16.97
CA ALA A 99 -13.85 3.36 15.59
C ALA A 99 -13.11 2.13 14.98
N LEU A 100 -11.80 2.01 15.23
CA LEU A 100 -11.01 0.87 14.82
C LEU A 100 -11.48 -0.45 15.46
N ILE A 101 -11.78 -0.44 16.77
CA ILE A 101 -12.31 -1.61 17.47
C ILE A 101 -13.69 -2.01 16.90
N LYS A 102 -14.55 -1.05 16.59
CA LYS A 102 -15.86 -1.33 15.97
C LYS A 102 -15.75 -1.89 14.55
N SER A 103 -14.75 -1.49 13.78
CA SER A 103 -14.52 -2.01 12.43
C SER A 103 -13.93 -3.42 12.43
N SER A 104 -13.06 -3.74 13.41
CA SER A 104 -12.47 -5.07 13.55
C SER A 104 -13.40 -6.09 14.24
N ALA A 105 -14.39 -5.66 15.01
CA ALA A 105 -15.33 -6.55 15.73
C ALA A 105 -16.43 -7.16 14.86
N LYS A 106 -16.49 -6.86 13.56
CA LYS A 106 -17.57 -7.32 12.66
C LYS A 106 -17.20 -8.50 11.76
N VAL A 107 -16.08 -9.19 12.00
CA VAL A 107 -15.81 -10.43 11.26
C VAL A 107 -16.56 -11.57 11.95
N SER A 108 -17.78 -11.84 11.51
CA SER A 108 -18.58 -13.01 11.91
C SER A 108 -17.96 -14.27 11.29
N LEU A 109 -18.16 -15.42 11.96
CA LEU A 109 -17.82 -16.73 11.38
C LEU A 109 -18.53 -16.96 10.04
N ASP A 110 -19.73 -16.43 9.87
CA ASP A 110 -20.48 -16.49 8.61
C ASP A 110 -19.80 -15.69 7.49
N ASP A 111 -19.19 -14.53 7.82
CA ASP A 111 -18.38 -13.74 6.87
C ASP A 111 -17.10 -14.47 6.46
N LEU A 112 -16.51 -15.27 7.39
CA LEU A 112 -15.36 -16.12 7.08
C LEU A 112 -15.74 -17.26 6.14
N PHE A 113 -16.88 -17.93 6.35
CA PHE A 113 -17.38 -18.95 5.45
C PHE A 113 -17.71 -18.42 4.06
N THR A 114 -18.28 -17.22 3.98
CA THR A 114 -18.58 -16.55 2.70
C THR A 114 -17.28 -16.21 1.95
N LYS A 115 -16.28 -15.67 2.64
CA LYS A 115 -14.95 -15.37 2.06
C LYS A 115 -14.21 -16.63 1.60
N ILE A 116 -14.34 -17.75 2.31
CA ILE A 116 -13.75 -19.03 1.91
C ILE A 116 -14.45 -19.61 0.68
N SER A 117 -15.76 -19.38 0.54
CA SER A 117 -16.54 -19.86 -0.61
C SER A 117 -16.40 -19.00 -1.87
N GLU A 118 -16.03 -17.73 -1.73
CA GLU A 118 -15.83 -16.78 -2.85
C GLU A 118 -14.44 -16.85 -3.50
N GLY A 119 -13.54 -17.71 -3.00
CA GLY A 119 -12.14 -17.80 -3.44
C GLY A 119 -11.20 -16.91 -2.61
N GLU A 120 -9.99 -17.38 -2.35
CA GLU A 120 -8.98 -16.61 -1.61
C GLU A 120 -8.57 -15.35 -2.38
N ILE A 121 -9.10 -14.19 -1.97
CA ILE A 121 -8.55 -12.91 -2.40
C ILE A 121 -7.12 -12.82 -1.86
N LYS A 122 -6.15 -12.69 -2.73
CA LYS A 122 -4.75 -12.56 -2.34
C LYS A 122 -4.48 -11.14 -1.87
N ASP A 123 -3.92 -10.99 -0.68
CA ASP A 123 -3.51 -9.70 -0.14
C ASP A 123 -2.08 -9.37 -0.57
N LEU A 124 -1.88 -8.21 -1.20
CA LEU A 124 -0.59 -7.60 -1.43
C LEU A 124 -0.37 -6.53 -0.36
N ASN A 125 0.36 -6.89 0.67
CA ASN A 125 0.64 -6.03 1.80
C ASN A 125 1.77 -5.05 1.49
N LEU A 126 1.56 -3.76 1.77
CA LEU A 126 2.53 -2.70 1.53
C LEU A 126 2.82 -1.89 2.80
N ILE A 127 4.06 -1.44 2.95
CA ILE A 127 4.47 -0.40 3.88
C ILE A 127 4.98 0.77 3.03
N ILE A 128 4.46 1.97 3.27
CA ILE A 128 4.80 3.16 2.48
C ILE A 128 5.58 4.14 3.34
N LYS A 129 6.76 4.54 2.85
CA LYS A 129 7.58 5.59 3.48
C LYS A 129 7.84 6.67 2.44
N ALA A 130 7.63 7.93 2.81
CA ALA A 130 7.87 9.07 1.93
C ALA A 130 8.55 10.23 2.65
N ASP A 131 8.98 11.22 1.87
CA ASP A 131 9.63 12.43 2.38
C ASP A 131 8.67 13.36 3.12
N VAL A 132 7.41 13.43 2.67
CA VAL A 132 6.35 14.27 3.26
C VAL A 132 5.03 13.49 3.39
N GLN A 133 4.18 13.94 4.31
CA GLN A 133 2.92 13.27 4.62
C GLN A 133 1.96 13.22 3.41
N GLY A 134 1.88 14.30 2.64
CA GLY A 134 1.07 14.33 1.42
C GLY A 134 1.51 13.29 0.37
N SER A 135 2.82 13.01 0.27
CA SER A 135 3.34 11.96 -0.60
C SER A 135 2.95 10.56 -0.13
N VAL A 136 2.98 10.29 1.20
CA VAL A 136 2.51 9.02 1.77
C VAL A 136 1.06 8.77 1.36
N GLU A 137 0.20 9.76 1.56
CA GLU A 137 -1.23 9.64 1.28
C GLU A 137 -1.51 9.48 -0.22
N ALA A 138 -0.83 10.27 -1.08
CA ALA A 138 -0.99 10.17 -2.53
C ALA A 138 -0.57 8.80 -3.08
N VAL A 139 0.56 8.27 -2.60
CA VAL A 139 1.05 6.94 -2.99
C VAL A 139 0.09 5.86 -2.48
N ARG A 140 -0.33 5.93 -1.21
CA ARG A 140 -1.30 5.00 -0.62
C ARG A 140 -2.57 4.92 -1.42
N GLN A 141 -3.24 6.04 -1.65
CA GLN A 141 -4.50 6.09 -2.40
C GLN A 141 -4.35 5.59 -3.84
N SER A 142 -3.23 5.92 -4.48
CA SER A 142 -2.98 5.49 -5.86
C SER A 142 -2.77 3.98 -5.95
N LEU A 143 -2.06 3.38 -5.00
CA LEU A 143 -1.80 1.93 -4.99
C LEU A 143 -3.03 1.13 -4.53
N GLU A 144 -3.76 1.59 -3.52
CA GLU A 144 -4.97 0.92 -3.04
C GLU A 144 -6.10 0.88 -4.10
N ARG A 145 -6.15 1.89 -5.00
CA ARG A 145 -7.09 1.90 -6.15
C ARG A 145 -6.83 0.81 -7.17
N LEU A 146 -5.67 0.18 -7.18
CA LEU A 146 -5.36 -0.95 -8.08
C LEU A 146 -6.05 -2.24 -7.65
N SER A 147 -6.57 -2.30 -6.43
CA SER A 147 -7.26 -3.48 -5.91
C SER A 147 -8.38 -3.94 -6.85
N ASN A 148 -8.48 -5.24 -7.04
CA ASN A 148 -9.51 -5.88 -7.85
C ASN A 148 -10.14 -7.06 -7.10
N SER A 149 -11.00 -7.83 -7.75
CA SER A 149 -11.68 -8.98 -7.15
C SER A 149 -10.76 -10.15 -6.78
N GLU A 150 -9.55 -10.22 -7.33
CA GLU A 150 -8.61 -11.33 -7.15
C GLU A 150 -7.43 -10.97 -6.24
N VAL A 151 -6.99 -9.69 -6.27
CA VAL A 151 -5.87 -9.19 -5.47
C VAL A 151 -6.25 -7.87 -4.81
N ARG A 152 -6.12 -7.81 -3.50
CA ARG A 152 -6.31 -6.59 -2.71
C ARG A 152 -4.96 -6.00 -2.33
N VAL A 153 -4.72 -4.76 -2.72
CA VAL A 153 -3.57 -3.97 -2.25
C VAL A 153 -3.93 -3.35 -0.91
N HIS A 154 -3.18 -3.71 0.13
CA HIS A 154 -3.44 -3.24 1.50
C HIS A 154 -2.21 -2.56 2.08
N THR A 155 -2.34 -1.27 2.43
CA THR A 155 -1.29 -0.54 3.13
C THR A 155 -1.41 -0.78 4.63
N ILE A 156 -0.47 -1.55 5.19
CA ILE A 156 -0.42 -1.87 6.62
C ILE A 156 0.06 -0.67 7.43
N HIS A 157 1.07 0.02 6.92
CA HIS A 157 1.65 1.18 7.59
C HIS A 157 2.12 2.22 6.57
N GLY A 158 1.87 3.50 6.90
CA GLY A 158 2.38 4.64 6.15
C GLY A 158 3.05 5.63 7.09
N GLY A 159 4.20 6.19 6.69
CA GLY A 159 4.89 7.16 7.52
C GLY A 159 5.93 7.97 6.78
N VAL A 160 6.28 9.10 7.39
CA VAL A 160 7.29 10.04 6.85
C VAL A 160 8.68 9.71 7.34
N GLY A 161 9.68 10.01 6.53
CA GLY A 161 11.08 9.86 6.84
C GLY A 161 11.73 8.62 6.22
N ALA A 162 12.98 8.34 6.62
CA ALA A 162 13.74 7.20 6.13
C ALA A 162 13.08 5.87 6.52
N ILE A 163 13.38 4.81 5.76
CA ILE A 163 12.98 3.45 6.11
C ILE A 163 13.90 2.98 7.25
N THR A 164 13.30 2.54 8.35
CA THR A 164 13.96 2.13 9.59
C THR A 164 13.93 0.61 9.80
N GLU A 165 14.71 0.11 10.78
CA GLU A 165 14.67 -1.31 11.18
C GLU A 165 13.26 -1.76 11.62
N ASN A 166 12.50 -0.89 12.29
CA ASN A 166 11.14 -1.20 12.73
C ASN A 166 10.21 -1.42 11.53
N ASP A 167 10.36 -0.65 10.45
CA ASP A 167 9.60 -0.84 9.21
C ASP A 167 9.92 -2.21 8.59
N VAL A 168 11.19 -2.62 8.62
CA VAL A 168 11.61 -3.95 8.11
C VAL A 168 11.07 -5.08 8.99
N MET A 169 11.11 -4.97 10.31
CA MET A 169 10.50 -5.95 11.23
C MET A 169 9.01 -6.11 10.98
N LEU A 170 8.30 -4.99 10.81
CA LEU A 170 6.87 -5.02 10.48
C LEU A 170 6.62 -5.71 9.13
N ALA A 171 7.44 -5.40 8.12
CA ALA A 171 7.35 -6.02 6.79
C ALA A 171 7.58 -7.53 6.85
N THR A 172 8.59 -7.99 7.59
CA THR A 172 8.88 -9.41 7.80
C THR A 172 7.68 -10.14 8.40
N THR A 173 7.10 -9.56 9.47
CA THR A 173 5.97 -10.17 10.19
C THR A 173 4.70 -10.23 9.34
N ALA A 174 4.48 -9.21 8.53
CA ALA A 174 3.25 -9.06 7.73
C ALA A 174 3.38 -9.59 6.29
N GLY A 175 4.56 -10.07 5.88
CA GLY A 175 4.84 -10.47 4.50
C GLY A 175 4.67 -9.29 3.52
N ALA A 176 5.08 -8.09 3.92
CA ALA A 176 4.85 -6.86 3.17
C ALA A 176 6.07 -6.42 2.36
N ILE A 177 5.82 -5.71 1.26
CA ILE A 177 6.83 -4.99 0.47
C ILE A 177 6.93 -3.57 0.97
N ILE A 178 8.15 -3.04 1.11
CA ILE A 178 8.37 -1.65 1.51
C ILE A 178 8.54 -0.77 0.28
N ILE A 179 7.67 0.22 0.15
CA ILE A 179 7.70 1.25 -0.90
C ILE A 179 8.30 2.53 -0.30
N GLY A 180 9.47 2.92 -0.76
CA GLY A 180 10.10 4.20 -0.40
C GLY A 180 9.93 5.23 -1.52
N PHE A 181 9.21 6.31 -1.25
CA PHE A 181 9.01 7.41 -2.20
C PHE A 181 9.84 8.62 -1.80
N ASN A 182 10.81 9.01 -2.62
CA ASN A 182 11.79 10.07 -2.35
C ASN A 182 12.64 9.87 -1.08
N VAL A 183 12.64 8.69 -0.49
CA VAL A 183 13.41 8.36 0.73
C VAL A 183 14.37 7.21 0.47
N ARG A 184 15.28 7.00 1.41
CA ARG A 184 16.22 5.87 1.38
C ARG A 184 16.18 5.11 2.70
N PRO A 185 16.48 3.81 2.69
CA PRO A 185 16.64 3.06 3.92
C PRO A 185 17.89 3.53 4.68
N GLU A 186 17.82 3.48 6.00
CA GLU A 186 19.01 3.55 6.86
C GLU A 186 19.91 2.34 6.60
N ASN A 187 21.21 2.47 6.90
CA ASN A 187 22.15 1.39 6.64
C ASN A 187 21.77 0.09 7.36
N ASN A 188 21.40 0.18 8.62
CA ASN A 188 20.98 -0.98 9.42
C ASN A 188 19.67 -1.60 8.85
N ALA A 189 18.71 -0.78 8.44
CA ALA A 189 17.47 -1.25 7.83
C ALA A 189 17.71 -1.99 6.51
N ARG A 190 18.65 -1.49 5.70
CA ARG A 190 19.04 -2.16 4.45
C ARG A 190 19.68 -3.52 4.71
N ASP A 191 20.62 -3.58 5.66
CA ASP A 191 21.31 -4.81 6.00
C ASP A 191 20.36 -5.83 6.64
N MET A 192 19.38 -5.38 7.42
CA MET A 192 18.34 -6.21 7.99
C MET A 192 17.40 -6.74 6.90
N ALA A 193 16.95 -5.89 5.97
CA ALA A 193 16.09 -6.31 4.86
C ALA A 193 16.72 -7.39 3.99
N LEU A 194 18.03 -7.30 3.74
CA LEU A 194 18.78 -8.34 3.03
C LEU A 194 18.81 -9.68 3.78
N ARG A 195 18.96 -9.64 5.12
CA ARG A 195 18.96 -10.86 5.96
C ARG A 195 17.59 -11.51 6.05
N GLU A 196 16.56 -10.70 6.21
CA GLU A 196 15.17 -11.15 6.38
C GLU A 196 14.46 -11.41 5.04
N GLY A 197 15.08 -11.07 3.90
CA GLY A 197 14.49 -11.24 2.56
C GLY A 197 13.34 -10.29 2.26
N VAL A 198 13.30 -9.12 2.93
CA VAL A 198 12.29 -8.08 2.69
C VAL A 198 12.62 -7.29 1.45
N ASP A 199 11.67 -7.17 0.52
CA ASP A 199 11.83 -6.38 -0.70
C ASP A 199 11.58 -4.89 -0.40
N ILE A 200 12.59 -4.06 -0.67
CA ILE A 200 12.53 -2.60 -0.56
C ILE A 200 12.61 -2.00 -1.95
N ARG A 201 11.54 -1.34 -2.39
CA ARG A 201 11.46 -0.65 -3.67
C ARG A 201 11.48 0.85 -3.48
N LEU A 202 12.36 1.53 -4.22
CA LEU A 202 12.58 2.98 -4.11
C LEU A 202 12.13 3.67 -5.38
N TYR A 203 11.26 4.67 -5.24
CA TYR A 203 10.67 5.42 -6.35
C TYR A 203 10.82 6.92 -6.16
N ARG A 204 10.89 7.65 -7.27
CA ARG A 204 10.80 9.12 -7.33
C ARG A 204 9.61 9.59 -8.15
N ILE A 205 9.05 8.68 -8.94
CA ILE A 205 7.94 8.93 -9.85
C ILE A 205 6.83 7.94 -9.50
N ILE A 206 5.64 8.44 -9.17
CA ILE A 206 4.52 7.63 -8.70
C ILE A 206 4.06 6.59 -9.72
N TYR A 207 4.13 6.94 -11.02
CA TYR A 207 3.72 6.01 -12.08
C TYR A 207 4.58 4.74 -12.16
N GLN A 208 5.87 4.84 -11.81
CA GLN A 208 6.74 3.66 -11.74
C GLN A 208 6.34 2.72 -10.61
N ALA A 209 5.95 3.27 -9.44
CA ALA A 209 5.44 2.48 -8.34
C ALA A 209 4.13 1.77 -8.70
N ILE A 210 3.21 2.47 -9.37
CA ILE A 210 1.94 1.92 -9.86
C ILE A 210 2.20 0.75 -10.82
N GLU A 211 3.05 0.96 -11.84
CA GLU A 211 3.36 -0.06 -12.85
C GLU A 211 3.99 -1.32 -12.23
N ASP A 212 4.91 -1.15 -11.29
CA ASP A 212 5.58 -2.28 -10.65
C ASP A 212 4.65 -3.05 -9.69
N VAL A 213 3.74 -2.34 -8.99
CA VAL A 213 2.71 -2.99 -8.17
C VAL A 213 1.69 -3.72 -9.04
N GLU A 214 1.27 -3.16 -10.18
CA GLU A 214 0.43 -3.89 -11.13
C GLU A 214 1.10 -5.16 -11.67
N LYS A 215 2.41 -5.13 -11.96
CA LYS A 215 3.16 -6.32 -12.35
C LYS A 215 3.21 -7.36 -11.23
N ALA A 216 3.44 -6.92 -9.99
CA ALA A 216 3.43 -7.79 -8.81
C ALA A 216 2.06 -8.45 -8.61
N MET A 217 0.96 -7.71 -8.74
CA MET A 217 -0.39 -8.24 -8.68
C MET A 217 -0.62 -9.33 -9.74
N LYS A 218 -0.21 -9.08 -11.00
CA LYS A 218 -0.31 -10.06 -12.09
C LYS A 218 0.51 -11.33 -11.78
N GLY A 219 1.67 -11.19 -11.13
CA GLY A 219 2.50 -12.32 -10.71
C GLY A 219 1.88 -13.16 -9.58
N LEU A 220 0.98 -12.58 -8.79
CA LEU A 220 0.25 -13.32 -7.75
C LEU A 220 -0.92 -14.14 -8.29
N LEU A 221 -1.42 -13.83 -9.50
CA LEU A 221 -2.54 -14.56 -10.11
C LEU A 221 -2.10 -15.98 -10.50
N ALA A 222 -3.04 -16.93 -10.40
CA ALA A 222 -2.81 -18.26 -10.92
C ALA A 222 -2.67 -18.20 -12.45
N PRO A 223 -1.77 -18.99 -13.07
CA PRO A 223 -1.65 -19.00 -14.51
C PRO A 223 -2.97 -19.44 -15.15
N GLN A 224 -3.54 -18.59 -15.99
CA GLN A 224 -4.69 -18.98 -16.79
C GLN A 224 -4.18 -19.78 -18.01
N TYR A 225 -4.60 -21.02 -18.07
CA TYR A 225 -4.31 -21.88 -19.22
C TYR A 225 -5.35 -21.63 -20.30
N ARG A 226 -4.90 -21.26 -21.48
CA ARG A 226 -5.74 -21.19 -22.67
C ARG A 226 -5.52 -22.46 -23.47
N GLU A 227 -6.58 -23.22 -23.73
CA GLU A 227 -6.51 -24.35 -24.65
C GLU A 227 -6.22 -23.87 -26.08
N VAL A 228 -5.22 -24.45 -26.67
CA VAL A 228 -4.87 -24.19 -28.08
C VAL A 228 -4.98 -25.53 -28.82
N ILE A 229 -5.92 -25.60 -29.75
CA ILE A 229 -6.06 -26.78 -30.61
C ILE A 229 -4.86 -26.82 -31.55
N LEU A 230 -4.03 -27.86 -31.41
CA LEU A 230 -2.85 -28.06 -32.23
C LEU A 230 -3.17 -28.73 -33.55
N GLY A 231 -4.24 -29.51 -33.60
CA GLY A 231 -4.66 -30.22 -34.81
C GLY A 231 -5.79 -31.22 -34.52
N HIS A 232 -6.30 -31.79 -35.58
CA HIS A 232 -7.35 -32.79 -35.53
C HIS A 232 -6.85 -34.11 -36.14
N ALA A 233 -7.27 -35.21 -35.53
CA ALA A 233 -6.96 -36.55 -36.02
C ALA A 233 -8.21 -37.42 -36.03
N GLN A 234 -8.39 -38.20 -37.07
CA GLN A 234 -9.50 -39.13 -37.22
C GLN A 234 -9.03 -40.54 -36.88
N VAL A 235 -9.74 -41.24 -35.98
CA VAL A 235 -9.49 -42.65 -35.70
C VAL A 235 -9.96 -43.47 -36.89
N ARG A 236 -9.06 -44.21 -37.53
CA ARG A 236 -9.37 -45.09 -38.66
C ARG A 236 -9.48 -46.54 -38.26
N ASN A 237 -8.57 -47.00 -37.40
CA ASN A 237 -8.53 -48.39 -36.93
C ASN A 237 -8.24 -48.46 -35.42
N THR A 238 -8.65 -49.56 -34.78
CA THR A 238 -8.30 -49.83 -33.39
C THR A 238 -7.61 -51.20 -33.32
N PHE A 239 -6.50 -51.26 -32.56
CA PHE A 239 -5.73 -52.49 -32.39
C PHE A 239 -5.63 -52.86 -30.92
N LYS A 240 -5.83 -54.14 -30.57
CA LYS A 240 -5.58 -54.64 -29.22
C LYS A 240 -4.09 -55.02 -29.12
N VAL A 241 -3.38 -54.35 -28.22
CA VAL A 241 -1.95 -54.62 -27.96
C VAL A 241 -1.84 -55.20 -26.56
N SER A 242 -1.22 -56.41 -26.45
CA SER A 242 -1.02 -57.08 -25.15
C SER A 242 -0.14 -56.21 -24.25
N GLY A 243 -0.64 -55.94 -23.01
CA GLY A 243 0.07 -55.14 -22.02
C GLY A 243 -0.20 -53.60 -22.09
N VAL A 244 -0.79 -53.12 -23.16
CA VAL A 244 -1.07 -51.67 -23.34
C VAL A 244 -2.58 -51.38 -23.45
N GLY A 245 -3.37 -52.37 -23.90
CA GLY A 245 -4.79 -52.20 -24.12
C GLY A 245 -5.18 -51.92 -25.56
N THR A 246 -6.21 -51.11 -25.78
CA THR A 246 -6.66 -50.72 -27.12
C THR A 246 -5.93 -49.48 -27.61
N VAL A 247 -5.26 -49.59 -28.73
CA VAL A 247 -4.51 -48.50 -29.38
C VAL A 247 -5.28 -48.02 -30.61
N ALA A 248 -5.45 -46.72 -30.77
CA ALA A 248 -6.13 -46.12 -31.92
C ALA A 248 -5.13 -45.75 -33.01
N GLY A 249 -5.36 -46.27 -34.20
CA GLY A 249 -4.66 -45.85 -35.43
C GLY A 249 -5.34 -44.60 -36.00
N CYS A 250 -4.67 -43.45 -35.89
CA CYS A 250 -5.24 -42.16 -36.24
C CYS A 250 -4.59 -41.59 -37.50
N TYR A 251 -5.38 -40.89 -38.32
CA TYR A 251 -4.91 -40.09 -39.44
C TYR A 251 -5.08 -38.60 -39.07
N VAL A 252 -4.00 -37.83 -39.17
CA VAL A 252 -4.01 -36.39 -38.90
C VAL A 252 -4.70 -35.68 -40.06
N THR A 253 -5.83 -35.04 -39.81
CA THR A 253 -6.63 -34.35 -40.85
C THR A 253 -6.23 -32.89 -40.97
N ASP A 254 -5.78 -32.30 -39.89
CA ASP A 254 -5.42 -30.88 -39.80
C ASP A 254 -4.38 -30.64 -38.70
N GLY A 255 -3.50 -29.66 -38.89
CA GLY A 255 -2.51 -29.24 -37.91
C GLY A 255 -1.43 -30.31 -37.63
N LYS A 256 -1.04 -30.47 -36.39
CA LYS A 256 0.02 -31.40 -35.95
C LYS A 256 -0.35 -32.07 -34.62
N VAL A 257 0.11 -33.31 -34.41
CA VAL A 257 0.01 -34.02 -33.14
C VAL A 257 1.41 -34.06 -32.48
N GLN A 258 1.46 -33.65 -31.22
CA GLN A 258 2.70 -33.66 -30.40
C GLN A 258 2.63 -34.73 -29.33
N ARG A 259 3.79 -35.30 -28.95
CA ARG A 259 3.88 -36.42 -28.00
C ARG A 259 3.30 -36.12 -26.62
N ASN A 260 3.40 -34.87 -26.16
CA ASN A 260 2.97 -34.45 -24.82
C ASN A 260 1.67 -33.60 -24.84
N ALA A 261 0.92 -33.63 -25.94
CA ALA A 261 -0.34 -32.93 -26.03
C ALA A 261 -1.46 -33.78 -25.42
N SER A 262 -2.36 -33.12 -24.68
CA SER A 262 -3.63 -33.73 -24.24
C SER A 262 -4.51 -34.01 -25.45
N VAL A 263 -5.30 -35.07 -25.39
CA VAL A 263 -6.15 -35.50 -26.49
C VAL A 263 -7.59 -35.59 -26.00
N ARG A 264 -8.48 -34.95 -26.74
CA ARG A 264 -9.94 -35.01 -26.47
C ARG A 264 -10.59 -35.90 -27.52
N LEU A 265 -11.28 -36.97 -27.07
CA LEU A 265 -11.98 -37.88 -27.96
C LEU A 265 -13.42 -37.38 -28.20
N LEU A 266 -13.74 -37.14 -29.48
CA LEU A 266 -15.09 -36.71 -29.88
C LEU A 266 -15.79 -37.84 -30.64
N ARG A 267 -17.08 -37.97 -30.42
CA ARG A 267 -18.00 -38.81 -31.23
C ARG A 267 -19.24 -37.96 -31.55
N ASP A 268 -19.53 -37.82 -32.81
CA ASP A 268 -20.64 -36.98 -33.34
C ASP A 268 -20.57 -35.54 -32.76
N ASN A 269 -19.35 -34.96 -32.74
CA ASN A 269 -19.03 -33.66 -32.16
C ASN A 269 -19.27 -33.51 -30.63
N VAL A 270 -19.50 -34.63 -29.92
CA VAL A 270 -19.64 -34.65 -28.45
C VAL A 270 -18.36 -35.21 -27.84
N VAL A 271 -17.85 -34.53 -26.80
CA VAL A 271 -16.67 -34.99 -26.06
C VAL A 271 -17.06 -36.22 -25.24
N VAL A 272 -16.44 -37.36 -25.53
CA VAL A 272 -16.68 -38.65 -24.86
C VAL A 272 -15.62 -38.92 -23.81
N PHE A 273 -14.39 -38.44 -24.01
CA PHE A 273 -13.27 -38.63 -23.11
C PHE A 273 -12.25 -37.50 -23.26
N GLU A 274 -11.61 -37.13 -22.14
CA GLU A 274 -10.60 -36.08 -22.06
C GLU A 274 -9.35 -36.57 -21.31
#